data_5434da11f1fce5614b076c9673ae21d4
#
_entry.id   5434da11f1fce5614b076c9673ae21d4
#
_cell.length_a   1.000
_cell.length_b   1.000
_cell.length_c   1.000
_cell.angle_alpha   90.00
_cell.angle_beta   90.00
_cell.angle_gamma   90.00
#
_symmetry.space_group_name_H-M   'P 1'
#
loop_
_entity.id
_entity.type
_entity.pdbx_description
1 polymer ?
#
loop_
_entity_poly.entity_id
_entity_poly.type
_entity_poly.pdbx_seq_one_letter_code
_entity_poly.pdbx_strand_id
1 'polypeptide(L)' 'LSHILTSDRSGILKQIHNDNVRTENIVDLSFNVEPGEEIRKYENGRDRIGQVILKGRNLDDCRRNLADVLSKINIEFIS' A
#
# COMPACT_ATOMS: atom_id res chain seq x y z
N LEU A 1 -3.88 -12.31 6.26
CA LEU A 1 -3.81 -10.92 6.76
C LEU A 1 -4.21 -9.95 5.67
N SER A 2 -5.14 -9.10 5.99
CA SER A 2 -5.59 -8.02 5.11
C SER A 2 -5.18 -6.69 5.72
N HIS A 3 -4.58 -5.81 4.91
CA HIS A 3 -4.11 -4.51 5.37
C HIS A 3 -4.51 -3.43 4.38
N ILE A 4 -5.06 -2.34 4.90
CA ILE A 4 -5.44 -1.19 4.10
C ILE A 4 -4.20 -0.30 3.92
N LEU A 5 -3.93 0.07 2.67
CA LEU A 5 -2.83 0.97 2.36
C LEU A 5 -3.29 2.42 2.50
N THR A 6 -2.48 3.23 3.16
CA THR A 6 -2.81 4.61 3.48
C THR A 6 -1.61 5.50 3.23
N SER A 7 -1.86 6.82 3.13
CA SER A 7 -0.80 7.82 3.02
C SER A 7 -0.68 8.62 4.32
N ASP A 8 0.54 8.95 4.69
CA ASP A 8 0.81 9.82 5.84
C ASP A 8 0.90 11.30 5.43
N ARG A 9 0.68 11.59 4.14
CA ARG A 9 0.75 12.94 3.58
C ARG A 9 -0.40 13.18 2.62
N SER A 10 -0.73 14.45 2.43
CA SER A 10 -1.71 14.89 1.43
C SER A 10 -0.99 15.52 0.24
N GLY A 11 -1.56 15.38 -0.93
CA GLY A 11 -1.01 15.96 -2.15
C GLY A 11 -1.62 15.36 -3.40
N ILE A 12 -1.12 15.77 -4.55
CA ILE A 12 -1.55 15.21 -5.84
C ILE A 12 -0.58 14.08 -6.21
N LEU A 13 -1.13 12.93 -6.49
CA LEU A 13 -0.33 11.75 -6.82
C LEU A 13 0.35 11.93 -8.16
N LYS A 14 1.68 11.80 -8.17
CA LYS A 14 2.46 11.73 -9.40
C LYS A 14 2.61 10.29 -9.86
N GLN A 15 3.08 9.43 -8.96
CA GLN A 15 3.33 8.03 -9.27
C GLN A 15 3.45 7.21 -7.98
N ILE A 16 3.04 5.95 -8.04
CA ILE A 16 3.32 4.98 -6.98
C ILE A 16 4.43 4.06 -7.46
N HIS A 17 5.53 4.06 -6.73
CA HIS A 17 6.65 3.16 -7.00
C HIS A 17 6.45 1.89 -6.18
N ASN A 18 6.26 0.77 -6.84
CA ASN A 18 6.03 -0.51 -6.21
C ASN A 18 7.07 -1.50 -6.75
N ASP A 19 8.07 -1.79 -5.94
CA ASP A 19 9.15 -2.70 -6.29
C ASP A 19 8.89 -4.13 -5.81
N ASN A 20 7.70 -4.41 -5.35
CA ASN A 20 7.34 -5.76 -4.92
C ASN A 20 7.26 -6.71 -6.10
N VAL A 21 7.94 -7.84 -5.97
CA VAL A 21 7.80 -8.96 -6.90
C VAL A 21 6.65 -9.81 -6.37
N ARG A 22 5.72 -10.17 -7.24
CA ARG A 22 4.59 -11.00 -6.85
C ARG A 22 5.09 -12.36 -6.43
N THR A 23 4.93 -12.68 -5.14
CA THR A 23 5.31 -13.95 -4.56
C THR A 23 4.07 -14.71 -4.11
N GLU A 24 4.24 -15.99 -3.75
CA GLU A 24 3.13 -16.77 -3.23
C GLU A 24 2.60 -16.25 -1.89
N ASN A 25 3.34 -15.41 -1.20
CA ASN A 25 2.89 -14.79 0.06
C ASN A 25 1.94 -13.62 -0.17
N ILE A 26 1.96 -13.00 -1.35
CA ILE A 26 1.08 -11.89 -1.70
C ILE A 26 -0.12 -12.45 -2.46
N VAL A 27 -1.27 -12.45 -1.79
CA VAL A 27 -2.51 -12.92 -2.40
C VAL A 27 -3.10 -11.83 -3.30
N ASP A 28 -3.06 -10.58 -2.83
CA ASP A 28 -3.53 -9.42 -3.59
C ASP A 28 -2.76 -8.18 -3.15
N LEU A 29 -2.43 -7.34 -4.11
CA LEU A 29 -1.83 -6.03 -3.86
C LEU A 29 -2.38 -5.10 -4.94
N SER A 30 -3.24 -4.18 -4.55
CA SER A 30 -3.92 -3.30 -5.49
C SER A 30 -4.01 -1.88 -4.95
N PHE A 31 -4.09 -0.94 -5.88
CA PHE A 31 -4.27 0.47 -5.56
C PHE A 31 -5.56 0.96 -6.21
N ASN A 32 -6.31 1.79 -5.48
CA ASN A 32 -7.57 2.36 -5.97
C ASN A 32 -7.43 3.84 -6.33
N VAL A 33 -6.21 4.30 -6.52
CA VAL A 33 -5.90 5.68 -6.94
C VAL A 33 -5.01 5.65 -8.17
N GLU A 34 -5.07 6.71 -8.97
CA GLU A 34 -4.31 6.85 -10.20
C GLU A 34 -3.51 8.17 -10.19
N PRO A 35 -2.44 8.26 -10.99
CA PRO A 35 -1.71 9.53 -11.14
C PRO A 35 -2.64 10.68 -11.50
N GLY A 36 -2.47 11.80 -10.85
CA GLY A 36 -3.31 12.98 -11.01
C GLY A 36 -4.43 13.11 -9.98
N GLU A 37 -4.71 12.05 -9.23
CA GLU A 37 -5.71 12.10 -8.18
C GLU A 37 -5.17 12.75 -6.92
N GLU A 38 -6.07 13.37 -6.16
CA GLU A 38 -5.72 13.91 -4.86
C GLU A 38 -5.66 12.79 -3.83
N ILE A 39 -4.52 12.70 -3.15
CA ILE A 39 -4.33 11.78 -2.03
C ILE A 39 -4.48 12.58 -0.75
N ARG A 40 -5.23 12.04 0.21
CA ARG A 40 -5.39 12.65 1.52
C ARG A 40 -4.67 11.85 2.58
N LYS A 41 -4.10 12.56 3.56
CA LYS A 41 -3.61 11.92 4.76
C LYS A 41 -4.75 11.12 5.39
N TYR A 42 -4.47 9.88 5.79
CA TYR A 42 -5.49 9.00 6.34
C TYR A 42 -6.11 9.57 7.62
N GLU A 43 -7.41 9.75 7.60
CA GLU A 43 -8.20 10.18 8.74
C GLU A 43 -9.43 9.29 8.94
N ASN A 44 -9.92 8.67 7.86
CA ASN A 44 -11.06 7.75 7.92
C ASN A 44 -10.96 6.76 6.75
N GLY A 45 -11.88 5.79 6.71
CA GLY A 45 -11.83 4.71 5.72
C GLY A 45 -11.92 5.15 4.26
N ARG A 46 -12.35 6.39 3.98
CA ARG A 46 -12.39 6.91 2.62
C ARG A 46 -11.02 7.34 2.10
N ASP A 47 -10.07 7.50 3.00
CA ASP A 47 -8.73 7.99 2.65
C ASP A 47 -7.76 6.86 2.31
N ARG A 48 -8.23 5.65 2.19
CA ARG A 48 -7.41 4.51 1.79
C ARG A 48 -7.01 4.64 0.31
N ILE A 49 -5.79 4.21 0.01
CA ILE A 49 -5.27 4.26 -1.37
C ILE A 49 -5.14 2.89 -2.00
N GLY A 50 -5.35 1.83 -1.25
CA GLY A 50 -5.29 0.48 -1.76
C GLY A 50 -5.38 -0.54 -0.66
N GLN A 51 -5.03 -1.78 -1.01
CA GLN A 51 -5.02 -2.87 -0.05
C GLN A 51 -3.98 -3.91 -0.41
N VAL A 52 -3.53 -4.65 0.60
CA VAL A 52 -2.68 -5.82 0.41
C VAL A 52 -3.25 -6.98 1.24
N ILE A 53 -3.29 -8.16 0.63
CA ILE A 53 -3.70 -9.37 1.32
C ILE A 53 -2.52 -10.33 1.29
N LEU A 54 -2.10 -10.78 2.44
CA LEU A 54 -0.94 -11.64 2.61
C LEU A 54 -1.35 -12.96 3.25
N LYS A 55 -0.64 -14.02 2.91
CA LYS A 55 -0.73 -15.29 3.60
C LYS A 55 0.64 -15.65 4.18
N GLY A 56 0.64 -16.42 5.26
CA GLY A 56 1.84 -16.87 5.92
C GLY A 56 1.49 -18.00 6.87
N ARG A 57 2.50 -18.57 7.51
CA ARG A 57 2.32 -19.69 8.45
C ARG A 57 1.53 -19.29 9.68
N ASN A 58 1.71 -18.05 10.10
CA ASN A 58 1.06 -17.48 11.27
C ASN A 58 1.02 -15.95 11.14
N LEU A 59 0.45 -15.30 12.13
CA LEU A 59 0.29 -13.84 12.12
C LEU A 59 1.64 -13.12 12.13
N ASP A 60 2.62 -13.62 12.86
CA ASP A 60 3.95 -13.00 12.91
C ASP A 60 4.64 -13.05 11.54
N ASP A 61 4.49 -14.14 10.82
CA ASP A 61 5.00 -14.30 9.46
C ASP A 61 4.35 -13.25 8.54
N CYS A 62 3.03 -13.11 8.62
CA CYS A 62 2.31 -12.13 7.82
C CYS A 62 2.75 -10.70 8.14
N ARG A 63 2.98 -10.38 9.41
CA ARG A 63 3.44 -9.04 9.81
C ARG A 63 4.83 -8.73 9.28
N ARG A 64 5.72 -9.71 9.27
CA ARG A 64 7.06 -9.52 8.70
C ARG A 64 6.99 -9.32 7.20
N ASN A 65 6.16 -10.09 6.53
CA ASN A 65 5.93 -9.94 5.09
C ASN A 65 5.32 -8.59 4.77
N LEU A 66 4.39 -8.13 5.61
CA LEU A 66 3.77 -6.81 5.45
C LEU A 66 4.81 -5.69 5.54
N ALA A 67 5.69 -5.73 6.54
CA ALA A 67 6.74 -4.74 6.69
C ALA A 67 7.64 -4.69 5.45
N ASP A 68 8.00 -5.86 4.91
CA ASP A 68 8.79 -5.95 3.69
C ASP A 68 8.06 -5.35 2.49
N VAL A 69 6.79 -5.69 2.33
CA VAL A 69 5.96 -5.16 1.24
C VAL A 69 5.86 -3.64 1.31
N LEU A 70 5.59 -3.11 2.48
CA LEU A 70 5.44 -1.67 2.67
C LEU A 70 6.74 -0.91 2.41
N SER A 71 7.88 -1.52 2.73
CA SER A 71 9.18 -0.89 2.51
C SER A 71 9.50 -0.72 1.02
N LYS A 72 8.85 -1.47 0.15
CA LYS A 72 9.05 -1.45 -1.29
C LYS A 72 8.03 -0.60 -2.03
N ILE A 73 7.12 0.03 -1.32
CA ILE A 73 6.13 0.93 -1.88
C ILE A 73 6.50 2.37 -1.52
N ASN A 74 6.62 3.21 -2.54
CA ASN A 74 6.92 4.62 -2.34
C ASN A 74 5.93 5.47 -3.14
N ILE A 75 5.28 6.42 -2.47
CA ILE A 75 4.30 7.32 -3.08
C ILE A 75 4.99 8.63 -3.41
N GLU A 76 4.98 9.01 -4.69
CA GLU A 76 5.56 10.26 -5.15
C GLU A 76 4.43 11.25 -5.45
N PHE A 77 4.56 12.45 -4.91
CA PHE A 77 3.59 13.53 -5.10
C PHE A 77 4.13 14.56 -6.07
N ILE A 78 3.23 15.24 -6.77
CA ILE A 78 3.58 16.40 -7.59
C ILE A 78 3.89 17.56 -6.65
N SER A 79 5.07 18.08 -6.78
CA SER A 79 5.53 19.19 -5.93
C SER A 79 5.22 20.54 -6.57
#